data_981ace45f314ab0533705110a1f596bd
#
_entry.id   981ace45f314ab0533705110a1f596bd
#
_cell.length_a   1.000
_cell.length_b   1.000
_cell.length_c   1.000
_cell.angle_alpha   90.00
_cell.angle_beta   90.00
_cell.angle_gamma   90.00
#
_symmetry.space_group_name_H-M   'P 1'
#
loop_
_entity.id
_entity.type
_entity.pdbx_description
1 polymer ?
#
loop_
_entity_poly.entity_id
_entity_poly.type
_entity_poly.pdbx_seq_one_letter_code
_entity_poly.pdbx_strand_id
1 'polypeptide(L)'
;MVALYPAILGLAWSGLAPGLQWLHRDAVSARGCFRVRRGTGWLARIVARICALPAAGEEVAVMLAIARTDRGEAWTRTFADCSLRSAQWACGNMLVEAMSLVLCSFRLRVDAGALVFEQVGATLGTRRFALPLPRMLSPSIEARATQQDARVHVVVRIGAPFTGLLVAYEGFVTMPPGGSE
;
A
#
# COMPACT_ATOMS: atom_id res chain seq x y z
N MET A 1 6.55 -21.33 5.58
CA MET A 1 6.85 -19.90 5.85
C MET A 1 5.54 -19.23 6.21
N VAL A 2 5.46 -18.52 7.34
CA VAL A 2 4.21 -17.84 7.75
C VAL A 2 4.00 -16.62 6.84
N ALA A 3 2.75 -16.37 6.40
CA ALA A 3 2.42 -15.20 5.61
C ALA A 3 2.66 -13.91 6.40
N LEU A 4 3.06 -12.83 5.71
CA LEU A 4 3.52 -11.58 6.33
C LEU A 4 2.46 -10.94 7.25
N TYR A 5 1.28 -10.73 6.74
CA TYR A 5 0.19 -10.05 7.47
C TYR A 5 -0.35 -10.87 8.65
N PRO A 6 -0.61 -12.18 8.53
CA PRO A 6 -0.93 -13.02 9.69
C PRO A 6 0.13 -12.99 10.79
N ALA A 7 1.42 -12.95 10.43
CA ALA A 7 2.50 -12.86 11.39
C ALA A 7 2.50 -11.53 12.18
N ILE A 8 2.19 -10.41 11.52
CA ILE A 8 2.14 -9.08 12.14
C ILE A 8 0.87 -8.90 12.98
N LEU A 9 -0.28 -9.32 12.45
CA LEU A 9 -1.59 -9.10 13.09
C LEU A 9 -1.89 -10.10 14.23
N GLY A 10 -1.27 -11.29 14.20
CA GLY A 10 -1.52 -12.31 15.21
C GLY A 10 -3.01 -12.64 15.33
N LEU A 11 -3.57 -12.57 16.54
CA LEU A 11 -4.99 -12.87 16.80
C LEU A 11 -5.95 -11.93 16.07
N ALA A 12 -5.54 -10.68 15.79
CA ALA A 12 -6.38 -9.74 15.06
C ALA A 12 -6.62 -10.14 13.61
N TRP A 13 -5.81 -11.04 13.04
CA TRP A 13 -5.98 -11.57 11.69
C TRP A 13 -7.37 -12.18 11.45
N SER A 14 -7.91 -12.91 12.42
CA SER A 14 -9.23 -13.53 12.31
C SER A 14 -10.38 -12.51 12.24
N GLY A 15 -10.14 -11.28 12.68
CA GLY A 15 -11.11 -10.19 12.61
C GLY A 15 -11.14 -9.46 11.26
N LEU A 16 -10.21 -9.77 10.33
CA LEU A 16 -10.25 -9.22 8.98
C LEU A 16 -11.37 -9.85 8.15
N ALA A 17 -11.98 -9.04 7.28
CA ALA A 17 -12.93 -9.55 6.30
C ALA A 17 -12.27 -10.59 5.36
N PRO A 18 -13.00 -11.65 4.91
CA PRO A 18 -12.43 -12.74 4.12
C PRO A 18 -11.69 -12.30 2.86
N GLY A 19 -12.21 -11.29 2.14
CA GLY A 19 -11.55 -10.75 0.95
C GLY A 19 -10.19 -10.11 1.24
N LEU A 20 -10.03 -9.50 2.41
CA LEU A 20 -8.74 -8.96 2.84
C LEU A 20 -7.79 -10.08 3.28
N GLN A 21 -8.30 -11.12 3.94
CA GLN A 21 -7.49 -12.29 4.26
C GLN A 21 -6.99 -12.97 2.98
N TRP A 22 -7.85 -13.13 1.97
CA TRP A 22 -7.45 -13.67 0.66
C TRP A 22 -6.34 -12.83 0.03
N LEU A 23 -6.49 -11.49 0.01
CA LEU A 23 -5.51 -10.59 -0.61
C LEU A 23 -4.11 -10.67 0.02
N HIS A 24 -4.03 -11.02 1.32
CA HIS A 24 -2.79 -10.99 2.09
C HIS A 24 -2.32 -12.37 2.57
N ARG A 25 -2.97 -13.45 2.15
CA ARG A 25 -2.59 -14.80 2.57
C ARG A 25 -1.47 -15.37 1.72
N ASP A 26 -1.57 -15.21 0.39
CA ASP A 26 -0.69 -15.86 -0.58
C ASP A 26 -0.25 -14.91 -1.70
N ALA A 27 0.50 -15.43 -2.67
CA ALA A 27 0.78 -14.70 -3.89
C ALA A 27 -0.53 -14.45 -4.65
N VAL A 28 -0.79 -13.21 -5.01
CA VAL A 28 -2.05 -12.78 -5.60
C VAL A 28 -1.77 -12.02 -6.91
N SER A 29 -2.60 -12.32 -7.92
CA SER A 29 -2.75 -11.48 -9.09
C SER A 29 -4.22 -11.07 -9.18
N ALA A 30 -4.48 -9.76 -9.13
CA ALA A 30 -5.82 -9.20 -9.13
C ALA A 30 -5.91 -7.99 -10.04
N ARG A 31 -7.13 -7.69 -10.49
CA ARG A 31 -7.42 -6.51 -11.32
C ARG A 31 -8.31 -5.56 -10.55
N GLY A 32 -8.15 -4.28 -10.80
CA GLY A 32 -8.97 -3.25 -10.19
C GLY A 32 -9.21 -2.07 -11.11
N CYS A 33 -10.10 -1.20 -10.66
CA CYS A 33 -10.36 0.10 -11.29
C CYS A 33 -10.33 1.17 -10.19
N PHE A 34 -9.56 2.23 -10.43
CA PHE A 34 -9.30 3.25 -9.42
C PHE A 34 -9.52 4.65 -9.99
N ARG A 35 -10.09 5.51 -9.16
CA ARG A 35 -9.98 6.96 -9.34
C ARG A 35 -8.64 7.41 -8.80
N VAL A 36 -7.84 8.09 -9.61
CA VAL A 36 -6.53 8.63 -9.22
C VAL A 36 -6.59 10.15 -9.23
N ARG A 37 -6.19 10.78 -8.15
CA ARG A 37 -6.04 12.23 -8.05
C ARG A 37 -4.60 12.59 -7.74
N ARG A 38 -4.13 13.70 -8.29
CA ARG A 38 -2.78 14.23 -8.05
C ARG A 38 -2.84 15.62 -7.42
N GLY A 39 -1.82 15.93 -6.66
CA GLY A 39 -1.61 17.30 -6.19
C GLY A 39 -1.42 18.28 -7.34
N THR A 40 -2.00 19.46 -7.22
CA THR A 40 -1.99 20.50 -8.27
C THR A 40 -0.82 21.47 -8.20
N GLY A 41 -0.15 21.54 -7.03
CA GLY A 41 1.02 22.41 -6.82
C GLY A 41 2.19 22.03 -7.75
N TRP A 42 2.99 23.02 -8.15
CA TRP A 42 4.14 22.77 -9.03
C TRP A 42 5.17 21.81 -8.41
N LEU A 43 5.42 21.97 -7.11
CA LEU A 43 6.35 21.09 -6.38
C LEU A 43 5.79 19.65 -6.28
N ALA A 44 4.49 19.49 -6.01
CA ALA A 44 3.84 18.19 -6.02
C ALA A 44 3.96 17.50 -7.40
N ARG A 45 3.83 18.26 -8.48
CA ARG A 45 4.00 17.73 -9.85
C ARG A 45 5.43 17.25 -10.12
N ILE A 46 6.44 18.01 -9.67
CA ILE A 46 7.84 17.60 -9.80
C ILE A 46 8.11 16.32 -9.02
N VAL A 47 7.74 16.26 -7.74
CA VAL A 47 7.92 15.09 -6.89
C VAL A 47 7.18 13.87 -7.46
N ALA A 48 5.94 14.06 -7.90
CA ALA A 48 5.16 13.00 -8.50
C ALA A 48 5.78 12.46 -9.80
N ARG A 49 6.44 13.30 -10.59
CA ARG A 49 7.19 12.88 -11.79
C ARG A 49 8.45 12.10 -11.43
N ILE A 50 9.23 12.59 -10.47
CA ILE A 50 10.46 11.91 -9.98
C ILE A 50 10.12 10.54 -9.38
N CYS A 51 9.04 10.45 -8.62
CA CYS A 51 8.59 9.21 -7.99
C CYS A 51 7.76 8.31 -8.95
N ALA A 52 7.63 8.68 -10.22
CA ALA A 52 6.83 7.94 -11.22
C ALA A 52 5.42 7.58 -10.72
N LEU A 53 4.77 8.51 -10.01
CA LEU A 53 3.42 8.29 -9.51
C LEU A 53 2.41 8.27 -10.68
N PRO A 54 1.29 7.50 -10.57
CA PRO A 54 0.31 7.35 -11.65
C PRO A 54 -0.35 8.67 -12.03
N ALA A 55 -0.71 8.84 -13.31
CA ALA A 55 -1.47 9.99 -13.78
C ALA A 55 -2.87 10.05 -13.16
N ALA A 56 -3.44 11.25 -13.06
CA ALA A 56 -4.81 11.43 -12.62
C ALA A 56 -5.79 10.86 -13.65
N GLY A 57 -6.86 10.24 -13.19
CA GLY A 57 -7.92 9.67 -14.02
C GLY A 57 -9.08 9.19 -13.16
N GLU A 58 -10.27 9.16 -13.74
CA GLU A 58 -11.49 8.74 -13.02
C GLU A 58 -11.65 7.21 -13.01
N GLU A 59 -11.23 6.52 -14.08
CA GLU A 59 -11.34 5.07 -14.24
C GLU A 59 -10.01 4.50 -14.74
N VAL A 60 -9.04 4.40 -13.84
CA VAL A 60 -7.71 3.88 -14.16
C VAL A 60 -7.66 2.40 -13.86
N ALA A 61 -7.48 1.59 -14.91
CA ALA A 61 -7.28 0.15 -14.73
C ALA A 61 -5.96 -0.12 -13.99
N VAL A 62 -6.01 -1.02 -13.03
CA VAL A 62 -4.84 -1.41 -12.22
C VAL A 62 -4.73 -2.93 -12.19
N MET A 63 -3.53 -3.42 -12.46
CA MET A 63 -3.14 -4.79 -12.16
C MET A 63 -2.31 -4.79 -10.87
N LEU A 64 -2.74 -5.58 -9.91
CA LEU A 64 -2.04 -5.81 -8.66
C LEU A 64 -1.40 -7.20 -8.71
N ALA A 65 -0.09 -7.27 -8.47
CA ALA A 65 0.63 -8.51 -8.28
C ALA A 65 1.35 -8.47 -6.95
N ILE A 66 1.12 -9.48 -6.12
CA ILE A 66 1.80 -9.69 -4.85
C ILE A 66 2.55 -11.01 -4.95
N ALA A 67 3.85 -10.98 -4.77
CA ALA A 67 4.71 -12.14 -4.78
C ALA A 67 5.42 -12.29 -3.44
N ARG A 68 5.49 -13.52 -2.94
CA ARG A 68 6.30 -13.83 -1.75
C ARG A 68 7.77 -13.80 -2.09
N THR A 69 8.56 -13.34 -1.15
CA THR A 69 10.02 -13.36 -1.19
C THR A 69 10.55 -14.01 0.10
N ASP A 70 11.82 -14.32 0.14
CA ASP A 70 12.47 -14.89 1.35
C ASP A 70 12.36 -13.98 2.58
N ARG A 71 12.03 -12.71 2.38
CA ARG A 71 12.07 -11.68 3.43
C ARG A 71 10.74 -10.94 3.63
N GLY A 72 9.68 -11.35 2.95
CA GLY A 72 8.37 -10.70 2.99
C GLY A 72 7.63 -10.77 1.66
N GLU A 73 7.16 -9.65 1.16
CA GLU A 73 6.36 -9.57 -0.06
C GLU A 73 6.90 -8.50 -1.02
N ALA A 74 6.82 -8.77 -2.31
CA ALA A 74 7.04 -7.80 -3.38
C ALA A 74 5.68 -7.45 -3.98
N TRP A 75 5.37 -6.17 -3.99
CA TRP A 75 4.12 -5.62 -4.52
C TRP A 75 4.39 -4.88 -5.81
N THR A 76 3.63 -5.17 -6.84
CA THR A 76 3.63 -4.43 -8.11
C THR A 76 2.21 -3.98 -8.41
N ARG A 77 2.04 -2.68 -8.52
CA ARG A 77 0.78 -2.04 -8.89
C ARG A 77 0.98 -1.39 -10.25
N THR A 78 0.48 -2.02 -11.30
CA THR A 78 0.61 -1.51 -12.68
C THR A 78 -0.63 -0.72 -13.02
N PHE A 79 -0.47 0.57 -13.19
CA PHE A 79 -1.45 1.50 -13.72
C PHE A 79 -1.29 1.58 -15.25
N ALA A 80 -2.20 2.27 -15.93
CA ALA A 80 -2.14 2.38 -17.39
C ALA A 80 -0.82 2.99 -17.92
N ASP A 81 -0.22 3.92 -17.15
CA ASP A 81 0.94 4.71 -17.54
C ASP A 81 2.22 4.40 -16.76
N CYS A 82 2.13 3.68 -15.65
CA CYS A 82 3.30 3.39 -14.81
C CYS A 82 3.12 2.14 -13.94
N SER A 83 4.22 1.70 -13.34
CA SER A 83 4.21 0.62 -12.35
C SER A 83 4.86 1.08 -11.05
N LEU A 84 4.12 1.03 -9.96
CA LEU A 84 4.63 1.24 -8.61
C LEU A 84 5.05 -0.10 -8.01
N ARG A 85 6.31 -0.19 -7.64
CA ARG A 85 6.87 -1.37 -6.98
C ARG A 85 7.25 -1.04 -5.56
N SER A 86 6.94 -1.93 -4.64
CA SER A 86 7.36 -1.86 -3.25
C SER A 86 7.74 -3.23 -2.71
N ALA A 87 8.58 -3.24 -1.68
CA ALA A 87 8.89 -4.43 -0.92
C ALA A 87 8.41 -4.25 0.51
N GLN A 88 7.76 -5.26 1.06
CA GLN A 88 7.20 -5.24 2.40
C GLN A 88 7.80 -6.36 3.26
N TRP A 89 8.10 -6.06 4.52
CA TRP A 89 8.57 -7.06 5.49
C TRP A 89 8.15 -6.69 6.91
N ALA A 90 8.19 -7.67 7.81
CA ALA A 90 7.97 -7.45 9.24
C ALA A 90 9.22 -6.89 9.93
N CYS A 91 9.03 -5.94 10.81
CA CYS A 91 10.03 -5.47 11.77
C CYS A 91 9.37 -5.42 13.15
N GLY A 92 9.57 -6.47 13.95
CA GLY A 92 8.77 -6.71 15.14
C GLY A 92 7.29 -6.88 14.77
N ASN A 93 6.43 -6.09 15.39
CA ASN A 93 4.98 -6.04 15.15
C ASN A 93 4.57 -4.96 14.12
N MET A 94 5.52 -4.39 13.40
CA MET A 94 5.27 -3.36 12.38
C MET A 94 5.51 -3.91 10.99
N LEU A 95 4.75 -3.38 10.04
CA LEU A 95 5.02 -3.53 8.62
C LEU A 95 5.98 -2.42 8.17
N VAL A 96 7.03 -2.78 7.46
CA VAL A 96 7.89 -1.82 6.75
C VAL A 96 7.65 -1.99 5.27
N GLU A 97 7.34 -0.90 4.58
CA GLU A 97 7.21 -0.86 3.13
C GLU A 97 8.29 0.05 2.55
N ALA A 98 9.12 -0.51 1.68
CA ALA A 98 10.13 0.21 0.92
C ALA A 98 9.59 0.58 -0.46
N MET A 99 9.56 1.87 -0.75
CA MET A 99 9.24 2.44 -2.06
C MET A 99 10.47 3.23 -2.53
N SER A 100 11.26 2.64 -3.42
CA SER A 100 12.57 3.21 -3.81
C SER A 100 13.48 3.38 -2.59
N LEU A 101 13.88 4.62 -2.27
CA LEU A 101 14.75 4.95 -1.14
C LEU A 101 13.97 5.39 0.12
N VAL A 102 12.66 5.40 0.09
CA VAL A 102 11.83 5.75 1.24
C VAL A 102 11.27 4.47 1.86
N LEU A 103 11.54 4.29 3.14
CA LEU A 103 10.99 3.19 3.94
C LEU A 103 9.96 3.78 4.90
N CYS A 104 8.72 3.35 4.79
CA CYS A 104 7.65 3.74 5.70
C CYS A 104 7.31 2.59 6.65
N SER A 105 7.21 2.90 7.93
CA SER A 105 6.83 1.93 8.96
C SER A 105 5.38 2.15 9.36
N PHE A 106 4.61 1.07 9.41
CA PHE A 106 3.19 1.09 9.73
C PHE A 106 2.88 0.14 10.88
N ARG A 107 2.00 0.59 11.77
CA ARG A 107 1.24 -0.29 12.64
C ARG A 107 -0.02 -0.71 11.88
N LEU A 108 -0.26 -2.01 11.78
CA LEU A 108 -1.48 -2.54 11.20
C LEU A 108 -2.55 -2.66 12.29
N ARG A 109 -3.77 -2.23 11.98
CA ARG A 109 -4.93 -2.36 12.84
C ARG A 109 -6.11 -2.93 12.08
N VAL A 110 -6.85 -3.79 12.74
CA VAL A 110 -8.15 -4.29 12.25
C VAL A 110 -9.24 -3.47 12.92
N ASP A 111 -10.14 -2.92 12.11
CA ASP A 111 -11.23 -2.06 12.55
C ASP A 111 -12.52 -2.42 11.82
N ALA A 112 -13.45 -3.07 12.52
CA ALA A 112 -14.71 -3.56 11.93
C ALA A 112 -14.50 -4.36 10.62
N GLY A 113 -13.52 -5.25 10.60
CA GLY A 113 -13.18 -6.06 9.42
C GLY A 113 -12.28 -5.36 8.39
N ALA A 114 -12.04 -4.07 8.51
CA ALA A 114 -11.14 -3.31 7.65
C ALA A 114 -9.68 -3.45 8.11
N LEU A 115 -8.76 -3.34 7.17
CA LEU A 115 -7.32 -3.20 7.42
C LEU A 115 -6.93 -1.72 7.34
N VAL A 116 -6.36 -1.21 8.42
CA VAL A 116 -5.91 0.19 8.54
C VAL A 116 -4.40 0.22 8.73
N PHE A 117 -3.73 1.07 7.95
CA PHE A 117 -2.30 1.31 8.03
C PHE A 117 -2.06 2.63 8.77
N GLU A 118 -1.55 2.56 9.98
CA GLU A 118 -1.18 3.73 10.78
C GLU A 118 0.32 3.97 10.64
N GLN A 119 0.71 5.01 9.92
CA GLN A 119 2.13 5.32 9.76
C GLN A 119 2.75 5.75 11.09
N VAL A 120 3.85 5.08 11.45
CA VAL A 120 4.63 5.36 12.66
C VAL A 120 5.81 6.26 12.36
N GLY A 121 6.41 6.10 11.18
CA GLY A 121 7.58 6.89 10.78
C GLY A 121 8.00 6.60 9.35
N ALA A 122 8.97 7.37 8.89
CA ALA A 122 9.65 7.14 7.62
C ALA A 122 11.15 7.31 7.78
N THR A 123 11.90 6.57 6.97
CA THR A 123 13.35 6.65 6.88
C THR A 123 13.77 6.80 5.42
N LEU A 124 14.87 7.47 5.17
CA LEU A 124 15.49 7.57 3.87
C LEU A 124 16.69 6.64 3.82
N GLY A 125 16.76 5.79 2.82
CA GLY A 125 17.89 4.89 2.65
C GLY A 125 17.49 3.49 2.21
N THR A 126 18.27 2.53 2.64
CA THR A 126 18.07 1.12 2.33
C THR A 126 17.90 0.33 3.63
N ARG A 127 17.58 -0.95 3.54
CA ARG A 127 17.48 -1.84 4.70
C ARG A 127 18.76 -1.90 5.55
N ARG A 128 19.94 -1.61 4.96
CA ARG A 128 21.24 -1.65 5.67
C ARG A 128 21.60 -0.31 6.29
N PHE A 129 21.22 0.78 5.61
CA PHE A 129 21.53 2.14 6.05
C PHE A 129 20.29 3.00 5.83
N ALA A 130 19.62 3.36 6.90
CA ALA A 130 18.44 4.18 6.88
C ALA A 130 18.58 5.31 7.90
N LEU A 131 18.34 6.53 7.44
CA LEU A 131 18.32 7.73 8.27
C LEU A 131 16.87 8.07 8.59
N PRO A 132 16.47 8.19 9.86
CA PRO A 132 15.14 8.64 10.22
C PRO A 132 14.85 10.01 9.61
N LEU A 133 13.71 10.12 8.94
CA LEU A 133 13.24 11.41 8.46
C LEU A 133 12.56 12.16 9.61
N PRO A 134 12.97 13.40 9.88
CA PRO A 134 12.21 14.27 10.77
C PRO A 134 10.77 14.40 10.28
N ARG A 135 9.80 14.54 11.19
CA ARG A 135 8.38 14.68 10.82
C ARG A 135 8.11 15.76 9.78
N MET A 136 8.90 16.83 9.81
CA MET A 136 8.82 17.93 8.84
C MET A 136 9.22 17.55 7.41
N LEU A 137 9.91 16.43 7.21
CA LEU A 137 10.36 15.93 5.90
C LEU A 137 9.76 14.58 5.56
N SER A 138 9.06 13.97 6.51
CA SER A 138 8.45 12.65 6.36
C SER A 138 7.22 12.73 5.45
N PRO A 139 7.10 11.87 4.43
CA PRO A 139 5.83 11.74 3.73
C PRO A 139 4.75 11.25 4.70
N SER A 140 3.50 11.60 4.43
CA SER A 140 2.33 11.07 5.12
C SER A 140 1.63 10.08 4.20
N ILE A 141 1.40 8.87 4.70
CA ILE A 141 0.69 7.81 3.98
C ILE A 141 -0.48 7.36 4.85
N GLU A 142 -1.66 7.49 4.32
CA GLU A 142 -2.89 6.95 4.88
C GLU A 142 -3.40 5.87 3.94
N ALA A 143 -3.63 4.68 4.47
CA ALA A 143 -4.17 3.57 3.67
C ALA A 143 -5.21 2.80 4.48
N ARG A 144 -6.31 2.48 3.83
CA ARG A 144 -7.41 1.67 4.38
C ARG A 144 -7.92 0.74 3.29
N ALA A 145 -8.16 -0.51 3.68
CA ALA A 145 -8.81 -1.48 2.82
C ALA A 145 -10.03 -2.06 3.55
N THR A 146 -11.15 -2.17 2.85
CA THR A 146 -12.42 -2.73 3.35
C THR A 146 -12.98 -3.72 2.35
N GLN A 147 -13.72 -4.69 2.80
CA GLN A 147 -14.50 -5.53 1.90
C GLN A 147 -15.87 -4.90 1.67
N GLN A 148 -16.28 -4.81 0.41
CA GLN A 148 -17.62 -4.44 -0.01
C GLN A 148 -18.11 -5.50 -1.01
N ASP A 149 -19.08 -6.30 -0.60
CA ASP A 149 -19.53 -7.49 -1.33
C ASP A 149 -18.37 -8.44 -1.68
N ALA A 150 -18.24 -8.81 -2.95
CA ALA A 150 -17.17 -9.66 -3.47
C ALA A 150 -15.90 -8.89 -3.91
N ARG A 151 -15.74 -7.63 -3.51
CA ARG A 151 -14.61 -6.77 -3.91
C ARG A 151 -13.92 -6.18 -2.69
N VAL A 152 -12.66 -5.87 -2.85
CA VAL A 152 -11.88 -5.12 -1.84
C VAL A 152 -11.82 -3.65 -2.28
N HIS A 153 -12.38 -2.77 -1.48
CA HIS A 153 -12.28 -1.33 -1.63
C HIS A 153 -11.00 -0.84 -0.96
N VAL A 154 -10.17 -0.14 -1.70
CA VAL A 154 -8.87 0.37 -1.23
C VAL A 154 -8.85 1.88 -1.39
N VAL A 155 -8.44 2.57 -0.34
CA VAL A 155 -8.20 4.02 -0.32
C VAL A 155 -6.77 4.25 0.13
N VAL A 156 -6.01 5.00 -0.66
CA VAL A 156 -4.64 5.40 -0.32
C VAL A 156 -4.46 6.88 -0.60
N ARG A 157 -3.86 7.59 0.35
CA ARG A 157 -3.46 8.99 0.20
C ARG A 157 -1.98 9.13 0.56
N ILE A 158 -1.23 9.72 -0.32
CA ILE A 158 0.20 10.01 -0.12
C ILE A 158 0.39 11.51 -0.23
N GLY A 159 0.89 12.10 0.83
CA GLY A 159 1.27 13.50 0.89
C GLY A 159 2.73 13.66 1.29
N ALA A 160 3.23 14.88 1.18
CA ALA A 160 4.51 15.24 1.75
C ALA A 160 4.47 16.68 2.25
N PRO A 161 5.29 17.04 3.25
CA PRO A 161 5.43 18.40 3.74
C PRO A 161 5.75 19.33 2.58
N PHE A 162 5.24 20.56 2.63
CA PHE A 162 5.41 21.62 1.63
C PHE A 162 4.79 21.34 0.25
N THR A 163 4.46 20.10 -0.08
CA THR A 163 3.81 19.74 -1.34
C THR A 163 2.31 19.48 -1.19
N GLY A 164 1.86 19.16 0.03
CA GLY A 164 0.51 18.70 0.27
C GLY A 164 0.28 17.32 -0.35
N LEU A 165 -0.87 17.12 -0.98
CA LEU A 165 -1.20 15.89 -1.68
C LEU A 165 -0.23 15.64 -2.84
N LEU A 166 0.36 14.46 -2.90
CA LEU A 166 1.14 13.97 -4.05
C LEU A 166 0.26 13.12 -4.96
N VAL A 167 -0.36 12.09 -4.39
CA VAL A 167 -1.32 11.23 -5.07
C VAL A 167 -2.32 10.67 -4.07
N ALA A 168 -3.55 10.53 -4.51
CA ALA A 168 -4.56 9.70 -3.84
C ALA A 168 -5.20 8.79 -4.87
N TYR A 169 -5.42 7.55 -4.50
CA TYR A 169 -6.18 6.63 -5.33
C TYR A 169 -7.17 5.84 -4.48
N GLU A 170 -8.34 5.67 -5.04
CA GLU A 170 -9.47 4.99 -4.43
C GLU A 170 -10.17 4.13 -5.46
N GLY A 171 -10.46 2.89 -5.13
CA GLY A 171 -11.11 1.98 -6.07
C GLY A 171 -11.27 0.57 -5.55
N PHE A 172 -11.63 -0.30 -6.45
CA PHE A 172 -11.95 -1.69 -6.12
C PHE A 172 -10.96 -2.65 -6.78
N VAL A 173 -10.56 -3.65 -6.01
CA VAL A 173 -9.86 -4.84 -6.48
C VAL A 173 -10.86 -5.99 -6.51
N THR A 174 -10.98 -6.64 -7.65
CA THR A 174 -11.86 -7.79 -7.83
C THR A 174 -11.11 -9.08 -7.55
N MET A 175 -11.70 -9.91 -6.73
CA MET A 175 -11.22 -11.28 -6.50
C MET A 175 -11.53 -12.14 -7.73
N PRO A 176 -10.64 -13.05 -8.16
CA PRO A 176 -10.99 -14.01 -9.20
C PRO A 176 -12.16 -14.86 -8.73
N PRO A 177 -13.10 -15.24 -9.62
CA PRO A 177 -14.16 -16.15 -9.28
C PRO A 177 -13.54 -17.50 -8.90
N GLY A 178 -13.72 -17.95 -7.65
CA GLY A 178 -13.22 -19.24 -7.15
C GLY A 178 -12.33 -19.18 -5.90
N GLY A 179 -12.20 -18.07 -5.24
CA GLY A 179 -11.40 -17.94 -3.99
C GLY A 179 -12.13 -18.32 -2.71
N SER A 180 -13.04 -19.30 -2.76
CA SER A 180 -13.69 -19.89 -1.59
C SER A 180 -13.50 -21.41 -1.62
N GLU A 181 -12.32 -21.87 -1.24
CA GLU A 181 -12.07 -23.21 -0.70
C GLU A 181 -11.05 -23.11 0.43
#